data_727850f7fe88e5cd11f4cfa5468b73fd
#
_entry.id   727850f7fe88e5cd11f4cfa5468b73fd
#
_cell.length_a   1.000
_cell.length_b   1.000
_cell.length_c   1.000
_cell.angle_alpha   90.00
_cell.angle_beta   90.00
_cell.angle_gamma   90.00
#
_symmetry.space_group_name_H-M   'P 1'
#
loop_
_entity.id
_entity.type
_entity.pdbx_description
1 polymer ?
#
loop_
_entity_poly.entity_id
_entity_poly.type
_entity_poly.pdbx_seq_one_letter_code
_entity_poly.pdbx_strand_id
1 'polypeptide(L)'
;MPALDLRNSAVKAYWPYPRVIAHRGGGGLAPENTLAAIRTGAQRGFAGVEFDVMLSRDAVPVLIHDDNLERTTNGAGAVANAARTDLAALDAGSWFGAAFAGEPLPSYADAARLCVDLGLWANVEIKPAAGFERETGKLVAAMSGQLWQAAPLAPLFSSFSMDALEAAAAAAPGLARGLLVKAIPDDWRDAVLRLGCVSLHCSLKHLSRVQARAVKDAGCALLCYTVNDPATARELFGWGVDAVVTDRLDLIPPELAVSM
;
A
#
# COMPACT_ATOMS: atom_id res chain seq x y z
N MET A 1 13.85 -10.93 8.02
CA MET A 1 12.74 -11.66 8.70
C MET A 1 12.87 -13.14 8.34
N PRO A 2 12.66 -14.10 9.28
CA PRO A 2 12.61 -15.50 8.90
C PRO A 2 11.47 -15.75 7.91
N ALA A 3 11.70 -16.64 6.94
CA ALA A 3 10.67 -17.04 5.98
C ALA A 3 9.46 -17.62 6.73
N LEU A 4 8.26 -17.27 6.29
CA LEU A 4 7.01 -17.75 6.88
C LEU A 4 6.91 -19.28 6.64
N ASP A 5 6.93 -20.08 7.70
CA ASP A 5 6.67 -21.52 7.59
C ASP A 5 5.19 -21.78 7.86
N LEU A 6 4.36 -21.67 6.83
CA LEU A 6 2.92 -21.92 6.91
C LEU A 6 2.57 -23.43 7.14
N ARG A 7 3.58 -24.30 7.19
CA ARG A 7 3.38 -25.75 7.50
C ARG A 7 3.31 -26.01 8.99
N ASN A 8 3.76 -25.05 9.82
CA ASN A 8 3.74 -25.18 11.27
C ASN A 8 2.69 -24.24 11.86
N SER A 9 1.49 -24.73 12.15
CA SER A 9 0.33 -23.99 12.67
C SER A 9 0.53 -23.34 14.05
N ALA A 10 1.72 -23.44 14.64
CA ALA A 10 2.06 -22.84 15.94
C ALA A 10 2.68 -21.44 15.82
N VAL A 11 3.04 -20.99 14.62
CA VAL A 11 3.66 -19.66 14.41
C VAL A 11 2.55 -18.64 14.18
N LYS A 12 2.25 -17.85 15.20
CA LYS A 12 1.32 -16.73 15.10
C LYS A 12 1.92 -15.68 14.16
N ALA A 13 1.14 -15.25 13.14
CA ALA A 13 1.56 -14.16 12.26
C ALA A 13 1.94 -12.93 13.09
N TYR A 14 3.15 -12.44 12.90
CA TYR A 14 3.62 -11.23 13.53
C TYR A 14 3.38 -10.03 12.61
N TRP A 15 2.56 -9.07 13.05
CA TRP A 15 2.29 -7.82 12.36
C TRP A 15 2.88 -6.66 13.16
N PRO A 16 4.10 -6.18 12.82
CA PRO A 16 4.79 -5.12 13.55
C PRO A 16 4.34 -3.71 13.15
N TYR A 17 3.46 -3.60 12.17
CA TYR A 17 3.08 -2.37 11.51
C TYR A 17 1.81 -1.74 12.11
N PRO A 18 1.48 -0.48 11.77
CA PRO A 18 0.23 0.15 12.17
C PRO A 18 -1.00 -0.67 11.79
N ARG A 19 -2.02 -0.64 12.67
CA ARG A 19 -3.26 -1.39 12.45
C ARG A 19 -4.27 -0.65 11.59
N VAL A 20 -4.23 0.68 11.62
CA VAL A 20 -5.07 1.54 10.77
C VAL A 20 -4.14 2.35 9.87
N ILE A 21 -4.34 2.21 8.57
CA ILE A 21 -3.45 2.72 7.53
C ILE A 21 -4.23 3.74 6.71
N ALA A 22 -3.66 4.94 6.53
CA ALA A 22 -4.25 5.99 5.71
C ALA A 22 -4.13 5.64 4.21
N HIS A 23 -5.27 5.39 3.54
CA HIS A 23 -5.33 5.04 2.12
C HIS A 23 -4.83 6.19 1.25
N ARG A 24 -3.93 5.92 0.33
CA ARG A 24 -3.33 6.89 -0.60
C ARG A 24 -2.78 8.14 0.09
N GLY A 25 -2.27 7.96 1.33
CA GLY A 25 -1.69 9.02 2.15
C GLY A 25 -2.67 9.77 3.03
N GLY A 26 -3.75 10.32 2.48
CA GLY A 26 -4.67 11.23 3.17
C GLY A 26 -6.14 10.77 3.18
N GLY A 27 -6.45 9.62 2.59
CA GLY A 27 -7.84 9.16 2.42
C GLY A 27 -8.71 10.18 1.70
N GLY A 28 -9.91 10.39 2.18
CA GLY A 28 -10.86 11.38 1.65
C GLY A 28 -10.62 12.82 2.09
N LEU A 29 -9.48 13.16 2.74
CA LEU A 29 -9.21 14.50 3.28
C LEU A 29 -8.18 15.30 2.47
N ALA A 30 -7.49 14.67 1.52
CA ALA A 30 -6.50 15.31 0.66
C ALA A 30 -6.43 14.57 -0.69
N PRO A 31 -5.86 15.20 -1.74
CA PRO A 31 -5.75 14.57 -3.06
C PRO A 31 -4.88 13.32 -2.99
N GLU A 32 -5.44 12.19 -3.37
CA GLU A 32 -4.79 10.88 -3.28
C GLU A 32 -3.40 10.84 -3.94
N ASN A 33 -2.49 10.03 -3.37
CA ASN A 33 -1.15 9.80 -3.92
C ASN A 33 -0.31 11.07 -4.12
N THR A 34 -0.47 12.07 -3.24
CA THR A 34 0.33 13.31 -3.23
C THR A 34 1.13 13.46 -1.93
N LEU A 35 2.11 14.36 -1.94
CA LEU A 35 2.84 14.69 -0.70
C LEU A 35 1.93 15.41 0.30
N ALA A 36 0.97 16.20 -0.17
CA ALA A 36 -0.04 16.82 0.67
C ALA A 36 -0.91 15.77 1.39
N ALA A 37 -1.28 14.67 0.71
CA ALA A 37 -2.01 13.57 1.31
C ALA A 37 -1.20 12.88 2.42
N ILE A 38 0.08 12.56 2.17
CA ILE A 38 0.97 11.95 3.17
C ILE A 38 1.10 12.86 4.41
N ARG A 39 1.28 14.18 4.21
CA ARG A 39 1.31 15.15 5.32
C ARG A 39 -0.01 15.19 6.09
N THR A 40 -1.15 15.09 5.39
CA THR A 40 -2.48 15.07 6.01
C THR A 40 -2.65 13.82 6.88
N GLY A 41 -2.24 12.63 6.41
CA GLY A 41 -2.25 11.41 7.22
C GLY A 41 -1.42 11.54 8.49
N ALA A 42 -0.19 12.07 8.38
CA ALA A 42 0.68 12.33 9.53
C ALA A 42 0.05 13.32 10.52
N GLN A 43 -0.51 14.44 10.03
CA GLN A 43 -1.18 15.46 10.87
C GLN A 43 -2.41 14.92 11.59
N ARG A 44 -3.05 13.89 11.04
CA ARG A 44 -4.16 13.18 11.69
C ARG A 44 -3.69 12.10 12.68
N GLY A 45 -2.38 11.97 12.91
CA GLY A 45 -1.79 11.03 13.86
C GLY A 45 -1.59 9.61 13.33
N PHE A 46 -1.81 9.37 12.03
CA PHE A 46 -1.54 8.06 11.44
C PHE A 46 -0.04 7.78 11.41
N ALA A 47 0.35 6.62 11.90
CA ALA A 47 1.74 6.15 11.85
C ALA A 47 2.04 5.33 10.57
N GLY A 48 1.02 5.01 9.78
CA GLY A 48 1.13 4.25 8.53
C GLY A 48 0.29 4.83 7.42
N VAL A 49 0.87 4.88 6.23
CA VAL A 49 0.21 5.27 4.99
C VAL A 49 0.30 4.15 3.96
N GLU A 50 -0.60 4.15 3.03
CA GLU A 50 -0.56 3.32 1.83
C GLU A 50 -0.56 4.25 0.63
N PHE A 51 0.14 3.89 -0.45
CA PHE A 51 0.11 4.59 -1.73
C PHE A 51 0.53 3.70 -2.89
N ASP A 52 0.05 4.04 -4.10
CA ASP A 52 0.26 3.32 -5.35
C ASP A 52 1.48 3.84 -6.11
N VAL A 53 2.32 2.94 -6.63
CA VAL A 53 3.52 3.30 -7.40
C VAL A 53 3.48 2.66 -8.78
N MET A 54 3.60 3.50 -9.81
CA MET A 54 3.65 3.14 -11.24
C MET A 54 4.90 3.73 -11.88
N LEU A 55 5.29 3.24 -13.06
CA LEU A 55 6.42 3.79 -13.82
C LEU A 55 5.98 4.82 -14.87
N SER A 56 6.74 5.91 -14.96
CA SER A 56 6.73 6.81 -16.12
C SER A 56 7.36 6.14 -17.35
N ARG A 57 7.25 6.77 -18.53
CA ARG A 57 7.88 6.31 -19.80
C ARG A 57 9.39 6.09 -19.68
N ASP A 58 10.06 6.92 -18.91
CA ASP A 58 11.50 6.87 -18.66
C ASP A 58 11.87 6.07 -17.40
N ALA A 59 10.97 5.15 -17.01
CA ALA A 59 11.15 4.18 -15.94
C ALA A 59 11.43 4.79 -14.55
N VAL A 60 10.89 5.99 -14.28
CA VAL A 60 10.95 6.62 -12.95
C VAL A 60 9.66 6.29 -12.18
N PRO A 61 9.75 5.70 -10.96
CA PRO A 61 8.58 5.44 -10.15
C PRO A 61 7.90 6.71 -9.66
N VAL A 62 6.58 6.82 -9.86
CA VAL A 62 5.71 7.95 -9.49
C VAL A 62 4.49 7.46 -8.72
N LEU A 63 3.87 8.33 -7.92
CA LEU A 63 2.66 7.99 -7.17
C LEU A 63 1.42 8.31 -7.98
N ILE A 64 0.72 7.29 -8.42
CA ILE A 64 -0.58 7.42 -9.08
C ILE A 64 -1.31 6.08 -9.06
N HIS A 65 -2.65 6.11 -8.91
CA HIS A 65 -3.46 4.90 -8.86
C HIS A 65 -3.87 4.39 -10.24
N ASP A 66 -4.33 5.27 -11.12
CA ASP A 66 -4.89 4.89 -12.41
C ASP A 66 -3.80 4.84 -13.50
N ASP A 67 -3.99 3.98 -14.49
CA ASP A 67 -3.11 3.91 -15.66
C ASP A 67 -3.10 5.20 -16.47
N ASN A 68 -4.15 6.03 -16.32
CA ASN A 68 -4.36 7.29 -17.04
C ASN A 68 -4.41 8.50 -16.09
N LEU A 69 -4.07 9.68 -16.63
CA LEU A 69 -3.87 10.93 -15.89
C LEU A 69 -5.15 11.69 -15.55
N GLU A 70 -6.24 11.49 -16.31
CA GLU A 70 -7.41 12.38 -16.37
C GLU A 70 -8.16 12.52 -15.06
N ARG A 71 -8.24 11.48 -14.20
CA ARG A 71 -9.08 11.51 -13.00
C ARG A 71 -8.48 12.37 -11.89
N THR A 72 -7.18 12.33 -11.72
CA THR A 72 -6.49 12.94 -10.55
C THR A 72 -5.45 13.98 -10.92
N THR A 73 -5.38 14.38 -12.20
CA THR A 73 -4.49 15.45 -12.66
C THR A 73 -5.16 16.32 -13.72
N ASN A 74 -4.52 17.42 -14.09
CA ASN A 74 -4.89 18.23 -15.26
C ASN A 74 -4.27 17.72 -16.57
N GLY A 75 -3.61 16.55 -16.55
CA GLY A 75 -3.05 15.89 -17.72
C GLY A 75 -4.03 14.91 -18.37
N ALA A 76 -3.60 14.34 -19.51
CA ALA A 76 -4.36 13.34 -20.25
C ALA A 76 -3.45 12.26 -20.82
N GLY A 77 -4.01 11.05 -21.01
CA GLY A 77 -3.32 9.90 -21.56
C GLY A 77 -2.68 8.98 -20.53
N ALA A 78 -1.98 7.96 -21.01
CA ALA A 78 -1.41 6.94 -20.13
C ALA A 78 -0.14 7.44 -19.42
N VAL A 79 -0.02 7.15 -18.14
CA VAL A 79 1.15 7.44 -17.30
C VAL A 79 2.42 6.87 -17.91
N ALA A 80 2.38 5.63 -18.40
CA ALA A 80 3.50 4.95 -19.02
C ALA A 80 3.99 5.60 -20.33
N ASN A 81 3.24 6.54 -20.90
CA ASN A 81 3.61 7.30 -22.12
C ASN A 81 4.22 8.67 -21.81
N ALA A 82 4.15 9.16 -20.58
CA ALA A 82 4.64 10.47 -20.16
C ALA A 82 5.99 10.36 -19.45
N ALA A 83 6.93 11.26 -19.77
CA ALA A 83 8.20 11.31 -19.06
C ALA A 83 8.01 11.85 -17.63
N ARG A 84 8.91 11.53 -16.72
CA ARG A 84 8.85 12.02 -15.33
C ARG A 84 8.77 13.54 -15.24
N THR A 85 9.51 14.26 -16.12
CA THR A 85 9.49 15.73 -16.17
C THR A 85 8.11 16.29 -16.52
N ASP A 86 7.41 15.64 -17.46
CA ASP A 86 6.07 16.04 -17.89
C ASP A 86 5.06 15.76 -16.76
N LEU A 87 5.17 14.59 -16.13
CA LEU A 87 4.33 14.22 -14.98
C LEU A 87 4.52 15.16 -13.79
N ALA A 88 5.75 15.61 -13.52
CA ALA A 88 6.06 16.55 -12.42
C ALA A 88 5.45 17.94 -12.60
N ALA A 89 5.17 18.33 -13.83
CA ALA A 89 4.56 19.62 -14.15
C ALA A 89 3.03 19.61 -14.03
N LEU A 90 2.42 18.44 -13.82
CA LEU A 90 0.97 18.33 -13.68
C LEU A 90 0.49 18.79 -12.31
N ASP A 91 -0.70 19.36 -12.30
CA ASP A 91 -1.44 19.65 -11.08
C ASP A 91 -2.28 18.41 -10.69
N ALA A 92 -1.88 17.76 -9.61
CA ALA A 92 -2.54 16.60 -9.04
C ALA A 92 -3.43 16.93 -7.82
N GLY A 93 -3.65 18.23 -7.56
CA GLY A 93 -4.41 18.68 -6.39
C GLY A 93 -5.71 19.41 -6.70
N SER A 94 -5.79 20.20 -7.76
CA SER A 94 -6.96 21.04 -8.07
C SER A 94 -8.27 20.28 -8.25
N TRP A 95 -8.23 19.04 -8.73
CA TRP A 95 -9.42 18.19 -8.87
C TRP A 95 -10.10 17.89 -7.53
N PHE A 96 -9.31 17.85 -6.45
CA PHE A 96 -9.79 17.62 -5.09
C PHE A 96 -10.35 18.89 -4.45
N GLY A 97 -9.70 20.03 -4.68
CA GLY A 97 -10.16 21.32 -4.17
C GLY A 97 -9.11 22.42 -4.31
N ALA A 98 -9.58 23.67 -4.33
CA ALA A 98 -8.74 24.85 -4.56
C ALA A 98 -7.58 25.01 -3.55
N ALA A 99 -7.73 24.49 -2.33
CA ALA A 99 -6.67 24.52 -1.32
C ALA A 99 -5.44 23.69 -1.69
N PHE A 100 -5.57 22.78 -2.64
CA PHE A 100 -4.49 21.91 -3.13
C PHE A 100 -4.06 22.23 -4.55
N ALA A 101 -4.52 23.36 -5.10
CA ALA A 101 -4.16 23.77 -6.46
C ALA A 101 -2.64 23.91 -6.61
N GLY A 102 -2.08 23.30 -7.67
CA GLY A 102 -0.64 23.29 -7.92
C GLY A 102 0.13 22.20 -7.16
N GLU A 103 -0.53 21.28 -6.43
CA GLU A 103 0.14 20.11 -5.85
C GLU A 103 0.68 19.23 -6.96
N PRO A 104 2.00 18.98 -7.03
CA PRO A 104 2.57 18.21 -8.14
C PRO A 104 2.34 16.71 -7.96
N LEU A 105 2.36 15.95 -9.06
CA LEU A 105 2.44 14.50 -9.03
C LEU A 105 3.85 14.08 -8.54
N PRO A 106 3.97 13.40 -7.36
CA PRO A 106 5.27 13.16 -6.75
C PRO A 106 5.98 11.95 -7.37
N SER A 107 7.32 11.92 -7.24
CA SER A 107 8.05 10.66 -7.41
C SER A 107 7.93 9.79 -6.17
N TYR A 108 8.14 8.48 -6.34
CA TYR A 108 8.27 7.56 -5.21
C TYR A 108 9.41 7.96 -4.25
N ALA A 109 10.51 8.46 -4.80
CA ALA A 109 11.63 8.93 -3.98
C ALA A 109 11.25 10.11 -3.07
N ASP A 110 10.44 11.05 -3.56
CA ASP A 110 9.98 12.19 -2.75
C ASP A 110 9.00 11.73 -1.65
N ALA A 111 8.10 10.80 -1.99
CA ALA A 111 7.17 10.22 -1.02
C ALA A 111 7.89 9.41 0.06
N ALA A 112 8.85 8.56 -0.30
CA ALA A 112 9.62 7.77 0.63
C ALA A 112 10.43 8.67 1.60
N ARG A 113 11.12 9.69 1.09
CA ARG A 113 11.84 10.67 1.94
C ARG A 113 10.90 11.34 2.91
N LEU A 114 9.74 11.83 2.42
CA LEU A 114 8.76 12.46 3.29
C LEU A 114 8.25 11.53 4.39
N CYS A 115 7.97 10.26 4.07
CA CYS A 115 7.58 9.27 5.07
C CYS A 115 8.68 9.07 6.13
N VAL A 116 9.94 8.95 5.71
CA VAL A 116 11.09 8.82 6.63
C VAL A 116 11.21 10.05 7.54
N ASP A 117 11.12 11.25 6.97
CA ASP A 117 11.21 12.52 7.71
C ASP A 117 10.09 12.69 8.74
N LEU A 118 8.89 12.16 8.43
CA LEU A 118 7.72 12.19 9.32
C LEU A 118 7.63 10.98 10.26
N GLY A 119 8.55 10.02 10.17
CA GLY A 119 8.52 8.78 10.94
C GLY A 119 7.38 7.84 10.59
N LEU A 120 6.85 7.92 9.35
CA LEU A 120 5.75 7.09 8.86
C LEU A 120 6.26 5.77 8.31
N TRP A 121 5.55 4.71 8.61
CA TRP A 121 5.64 3.45 7.86
C TRP A 121 4.78 3.51 6.59
N ALA A 122 5.16 2.77 5.54
CA ALA A 122 4.38 2.70 4.32
C ALA A 122 4.11 1.26 3.86
N ASN A 123 2.85 1.01 3.45
CA ASN A 123 2.49 -0.04 2.52
C ASN A 123 2.60 0.53 1.10
N VAL A 124 3.58 0.09 0.37
CA VAL A 124 3.86 0.56 -1.00
C VAL A 124 3.21 -0.42 -1.97
N GLU A 125 2.06 -0.05 -2.56
CA GLU A 125 1.46 -0.85 -3.62
C GLU A 125 2.27 -0.71 -4.90
N ILE A 126 2.89 -1.80 -5.34
CA ILE A 126 3.50 -1.88 -6.67
C ILE A 126 2.38 -2.13 -7.67
N LYS A 127 2.03 -1.09 -8.43
CA LYS A 127 0.91 -1.08 -9.36
C LYS A 127 1.39 -0.87 -10.80
N PRO A 128 1.86 -1.92 -11.46
CA PRO A 128 2.43 -1.80 -12.79
C PRO A 128 1.35 -1.53 -13.84
N ALA A 129 1.66 -0.70 -14.83
CA ALA A 129 0.94 -0.72 -16.09
C ALA A 129 1.16 -2.08 -16.79
N ALA A 130 0.21 -2.48 -17.64
CA ALA A 130 0.28 -3.76 -18.37
C ALA A 130 1.58 -3.87 -19.19
N GLY A 131 2.31 -4.97 -18.99
CA GLY A 131 3.59 -5.24 -19.64
C GLY A 131 4.83 -4.71 -18.89
N PHE A 132 4.63 -3.97 -17.79
CA PHE A 132 5.72 -3.42 -16.97
C PHE A 132 5.81 -4.05 -15.58
N GLU A 133 5.15 -5.20 -15.35
CA GLU A 133 5.02 -5.83 -14.04
C GLU A 133 6.37 -6.08 -13.38
N ARG A 134 7.25 -6.81 -14.05
CA ARG A 134 8.57 -7.18 -13.52
C ARG A 134 9.49 -5.98 -13.38
N GLU A 135 9.43 -5.04 -14.33
CA GLU A 135 10.26 -3.83 -14.28
C GLU A 135 9.87 -2.94 -13.11
N THR A 136 8.57 -2.69 -12.92
CA THR A 136 8.07 -1.89 -11.80
C THR A 136 8.46 -2.53 -10.47
N GLY A 137 8.22 -3.83 -10.30
CA GLY A 137 8.60 -4.55 -9.10
C GLY A 137 10.09 -4.46 -8.78
N LYS A 138 10.95 -4.66 -9.79
CA LYS A 138 12.40 -4.57 -9.65
C LYS A 138 12.86 -3.17 -9.25
N LEU A 139 12.40 -2.14 -9.95
CA LEU A 139 12.88 -0.76 -9.73
C LEU A 139 12.42 -0.22 -8.38
N VAL A 140 11.14 -0.37 -8.03
CA VAL A 140 10.61 0.08 -6.74
C VAL A 140 11.35 -0.60 -5.58
N ALA A 141 11.55 -1.92 -5.66
CA ALA A 141 12.24 -2.66 -4.61
C ALA A 141 13.72 -2.28 -4.49
N ALA A 142 14.44 -2.15 -5.61
CA ALA A 142 15.85 -1.78 -5.61
C ALA A 142 16.09 -0.38 -5.00
N MET A 143 15.25 0.60 -5.34
CA MET A 143 15.34 1.96 -4.79
C MET A 143 15.04 1.99 -3.28
N SER A 144 14.14 1.15 -2.81
CA SER A 144 13.68 1.16 -1.41
C SER A 144 14.78 0.83 -0.42
N GLY A 145 15.75 0.01 -0.79
CA GLY A 145 16.89 -0.32 0.07
C GLY A 145 17.67 0.90 0.57
N GLN A 146 17.81 1.92 -0.27
CA GLN A 146 18.45 3.19 0.09
C GLN A 146 17.46 4.20 0.69
N LEU A 147 16.29 4.35 0.06
CA LEU A 147 15.31 5.37 0.46
C LEU A 147 14.80 5.20 1.89
N TRP A 148 14.66 3.95 2.34
CA TRP A 148 14.13 3.63 3.67
C TRP A 148 15.19 3.23 4.70
N GLN A 149 16.47 3.42 4.40
CA GLN A 149 17.56 2.99 5.28
C GLN A 149 17.49 3.63 6.67
N ALA A 150 17.04 4.88 6.78
CA ALA A 150 16.90 5.60 8.04
C ALA A 150 15.54 5.40 8.72
N ALA A 151 14.60 4.68 8.09
CA ALA A 151 13.29 4.45 8.67
C ALA A 151 13.36 3.46 9.84
N PRO A 152 12.61 3.68 10.94
CA PRO A 152 12.57 2.75 12.07
C PRO A 152 11.94 1.40 11.70
N LEU A 153 11.06 1.38 10.71
CA LEU A 153 10.46 0.19 10.13
C LEU A 153 10.59 0.25 8.60
N ALA A 154 11.10 -0.83 8.01
CA ALA A 154 11.13 -0.97 6.56
C ALA A 154 9.70 -1.01 5.98
N PRO A 155 9.49 -0.51 4.75
CA PRO A 155 8.18 -0.57 4.09
C PRO A 155 7.80 -2.02 3.79
N LEU A 156 6.50 -2.23 3.56
CA LEU A 156 5.97 -3.47 3.01
C LEU A 156 5.54 -3.21 1.57
N PHE A 157 5.91 -4.08 0.65
CA PHE A 157 5.38 -4.04 -0.71
C PHE A 157 4.10 -4.84 -0.82
N SER A 158 3.11 -4.31 -1.49
CA SER A 158 1.94 -5.08 -1.89
C SER A 158 1.71 -4.98 -3.40
N SER A 159 1.07 -5.97 -3.99
CA SER A 159 0.69 -5.94 -5.40
C SER A 159 -0.38 -6.98 -5.72
N PHE A 160 -1.24 -6.66 -6.70
CA PHE A 160 -2.09 -7.65 -7.38
C PHE A 160 -1.30 -8.47 -8.39
N SER A 161 -0.15 -7.97 -8.85
CA SER A 161 0.72 -8.65 -9.81
C SER A 161 1.70 -9.57 -9.10
N MET A 162 1.56 -10.88 -9.32
CA MET A 162 2.51 -11.87 -8.83
C MET A 162 3.90 -11.68 -9.45
N ASP A 163 3.96 -11.32 -10.74
CA ASP A 163 5.23 -11.05 -11.42
C ASP A 163 5.98 -9.85 -10.82
N ALA A 164 5.24 -8.80 -10.43
CA ALA A 164 5.83 -7.65 -9.74
C ALA A 164 6.38 -8.05 -8.36
N LEU A 165 5.66 -8.88 -7.61
CA LEU A 165 6.12 -9.38 -6.30
C LEU A 165 7.33 -10.31 -6.42
N GLU A 166 7.38 -11.18 -7.44
CA GLU A 166 8.55 -12.02 -7.72
C GLU A 166 9.79 -11.18 -8.05
N ALA A 167 9.62 -10.16 -8.92
CA ALA A 167 10.70 -9.25 -9.27
C ALA A 167 11.18 -8.42 -8.07
N ALA A 168 10.25 -7.95 -7.23
CA ALA A 168 10.56 -7.26 -5.99
C ALA A 168 11.30 -8.16 -4.99
N ALA A 169 10.90 -9.43 -4.87
CA ALA A 169 11.58 -10.42 -4.03
C ALA A 169 13.02 -10.64 -4.46
N ALA A 170 13.27 -10.70 -5.78
CA ALA A 170 14.62 -10.88 -6.31
C ALA A 170 15.50 -9.63 -6.10
N ALA A 171 14.93 -8.43 -6.22
CA ALA A 171 15.66 -7.17 -6.10
C ALA A 171 15.93 -6.76 -4.63
N ALA A 172 15.01 -7.06 -3.71
CA ALA A 172 15.13 -6.73 -2.29
C ALA A 172 14.54 -7.87 -1.43
N PRO A 173 15.23 -9.00 -1.30
CA PRO A 173 14.71 -10.19 -0.59
C PRO A 173 14.42 -9.95 0.89
N GLY A 174 15.09 -8.98 1.51
CA GLY A 174 14.90 -8.62 2.92
C GLY A 174 13.66 -7.79 3.22
N LEU A 175 12.99 -7.21 2.20
CA LEU A 175 11.79 -6.42 2.41
C LEU A 175 10.53 -7.29 2.40
N ALA A 176 9.61 -6.99 3.31
CA ALA A 176 8.35 -7.70 3.45
C ALA A 176 7.42 -7.48 2.24
N ARG A 177 6.63 -8.51 1.91
CA ARG A 177 5.67 -8.48 0.80
C ARG A 177 4.32 -8.99 1.25
N GLY A 178 3.25 -8.38 0.67
CA GLY A 178 1.86 -8.81 0.82
C GLY A 178 1.23 -9.07 -0.55
N LEU A 179 0.50 -10.16 -0.67
CA LEU A 179 -0.27 -10.46 -1.87
C LEU A 179 -1.63 -9.76 -1.80
N LEU A 180 -1.91 -8.87 -2.77
CA LEU A 180 -3.23 -8.24 -2.93
C LEU A 180 -4.15 -9.14 -3.77
N VAL A 181 -5.37 -9.32 -3.28
CA VAL A 181 -6.43 -10.03 -3.99
C VAL A 181 -7.77 -9.30 -3.80
N LYS A 182 -8.67 -9.35 -4.77
CA LYS A 182 -10.04 -8.86 -4.57
C LYS A 182 -10.82 -9.77 -3.64
N ALA A 183 -10.83 -11.07 -3.97
CA ALA A 183 -11.40 -12.14 -3.15
C ALA A 183 -10.29 -13.16 -2.89
N ILE A 184 -10.30 -13.80 -1.72
CA ILE A 184 -9.32 -14.83 -1.35
C ILE A 184 -9.59 -16.08 -2.18
N PRO A 185 -8.70 -16.49 -3.11
CA PRO A 185 -8.87 -17.70 -3.89
C PRO A 185 -8.53 -18.95 -3.06
N ASP A 186 -8.96 -20.13 -3.49
CA ASP A 186 -8.75 -21.39 -2.75
C ASP A 186 -7.27 -21.74 -2.62
N ASP A 187 -6.45 -21.39 -3.62
CA ASP A 187 -5.00 -21.65 -3.70
C ASP A 187 -4.13 -20.55 -3.09
N TRP A 188 -4.71 -19.60 -2.36
CA TRP A 188 -4.00 -18.46 -1.79
C TRP A 188 -2.74 -18.81 -1.00
N ARG A 189 -2.76 -19.97 -0.29
CA ARG A 189 -1.63 -20.43 0.52
C ARG A 189 -0.40 -20.71 -0.33
N ASP A 190 -0.60 -21.42 -1.44
CA ASP A 190 0.49 -21.76 -2.36
C ASP A 190 1.07 -20.51 -3.00
N ALA A 191 0.22 -19.54 -3.38
CA ALA A 191 0.66 -18.26 -3.90
C ALA A 191 1.48 -17.46 -2.87
N VAL A 192 1.00 -17.33 -1.63
CA VAL A 192 1.71 -16.63 -0.54
C VAL A 192 3.06 -17.28 -0.24
N LEU A 193 3.12 -18.62 -0.17
CA LEU A 193 4.36 -19.36 0.06
C LEU A 193 5.35 -19.19 -1.09
N ARG A 194 4.91 -19.37 -2.33
CA ARG A 194 5.75 -19.24 -3.52
C ARG A 194 6.36 -17.84 -3.63
N LEU A 195 5.57 -16.80 -3.36
CA LEU A 195 6.00 -15.40 -3.42
C LEU A 195 6.79 -14.96 -2.18
N GLY A 196 6.84 -15.78 -1.12
CA GLY A 196 7.44 -15.39 0.16
C GLY A 196 6.75 -14.19 0.81
N CYS A 197 5.43 -14.06 0.62
CA CYS A 197 4.64 -12.99 1.22
C CYS A 197 4.41 -13.25 2.72
N VAL A 198 4.45 -12.20 3.53
CA VAL A 198 4.17 -12.27 4.98
C VAL A 198 2.70 -12.00 5.29
N SER A 199 1.98 -11.42 4.34
CA SER A 199 0.57 -11.03 4.49
C SER A 199 -0.24 -11.25 3.23
N LEU A 200 -1.55 -11.42 3.44
CA LEU A 200 -2.58 -11.40 2.41
C LEU A 200 -3.44 -10.15 2.60
N HIS A 201 -3.67 -9.41 1.53
CA HIS A 201 -4.49 -8.21 1.53
C HIS A 201 -5.74 -8.45 0.69
N CYS A 202 -6.94 -8.27 1.24
CA CYS A 202 -8.17 -8.53 0.50
C CYS A 202 -9.21 -7.43 0.64
N SER A 203 -10.13 -7.38 -0.33
CA SER A 203 -11.22 -6.42 -0.30
C SER A 203 -12.25 -6.79 0.77
N LEU A 204 -12.69 -5.79 1.54
CA LEU A 204 -13.80 -5.90 2.49
C LEU A 204 -15.05 -6.57 1.88
N LYS A 205 -15.33 -6.26 0.61
CA LYS A 205 -16.54 -6.77 -0.07
C LYS A 205 -16.57 -8.28 -0.23
N HIS A 206 -15.43 -8.94 -0.11
CA HIS A 206 -15.28 -10.38 -0.38
C HIS A 206 -14.70 -11.16 0.80
N LEU A 207 -14.48 -10.50 1.96
CA LEU A 207 -13.94 -11.17 3.14
C LEU A 207 -15.08 -11.67 4.04
N SER A 208 -15.07 -12.96 4.33
CA SER A 208 -15.92 -13.57 5.35
C SER A 208 -15.11 -13.87 6.62
N ARG A 209 -15.80 -13.98 7.76
CA ARG A 209 -15.19 -14.38 9.04
C ARG A 209 -14.49 -15.74 8.96
N VAL A 210 -15.05 -16.68 8.19
CA VAL A 210 -14.45 -18.02 7.99
C VAL A 210 -13.11 -17.91 7.26
N GLN A 211 -13.05 -17.10 6.19
CA GLN A 211 -11.82 -16.89 5.44
C GLN A 211 -10.77 -16.15 6.29
N ALA A 212 -11.18 -15.10 7.03
CA ALA A 212 -10.28 -14.38 7.94
C ALA A 212 -9.63 -15.36 8.93
N ARG A 213 -10.45 -16.23 9.55
CA ARG A 213 -9.96 -17.26 10.47
C ARG A 213 -8.99 -18.22 9.80
N ALA A 214 -9.33 -18.74 8.61
CA ALA A 214 -8.46 -19.65 7.86
C ALA A 214 -7.09 -19.05 7.54
N VAL A 215 -7.03 -17.76 7.19
CA VAL A 215 -5.76 -17.04 6.95
C VAL A 215 -4.96 -16.92 8.25
N LYS A 216 -5.62 -16.56 9.35
CA LYS A 216 -4.95 -16.41 10.65
C LYS A 216 -4.46 -17.75 11.21
N ASP A 217 -5.27 -18.80 11.10
CA ASP A 217 -4.91 -20.16 11.54
C ASP A 217 -3.73 -20.74 10.75
N ALA A 218 -3.53 -20.27 9.50
CA ALA A 218 -2.36 -20.60 8.70
C ALA A 218 -1.10 -19.79 9.08
N GLY A 219 -1.18 -18.87 10.05
CA GLY A 219 -0.04 -18.03 10.44
C GLY A 219 0.29 -16.90 9.47
N CYS A 220 -0.62 -16.53 8.57
CA CYS A 220 -0.46 -15.40 7.65
C CYS A 220 -1.08 -14.14 8.26
N ALA A 221 -0.44 -12.98 8.08
CA ALA A 221 -1.06 -11.71 8.43
C ALA A 221 -2.14 -11.34 7.40
N LEU A 222 -3.20 -10.68 7.87
CA LEU A 222 -4.35 -10.30 7.05
C LEU A 222 -4.62 -8.81 7.14
N LEU A 223 -4.62 -8.13 5.99
CA LEU A 223 -5.00 -6.75 5.84
C LEU A 223 -6.28 -6.63 5.01
N CYS A 224 -7.19 -5.73 5.39
CA CYS A 224 -8.46 -5.52 4.68
C CYS A 224 -8.58 -4.08 4.14
N TYR A 225 -9.00 -3.94 2.89
CA TYR A 225 -9.22 -2.66 2.21
C TYR A 225 -10.57 -2.63 1.48
N THR A 226 -11.24 -1.53 1.26
CA THR A 226 -11.06 -0.25 1.95
C THR A 226 -12.18 -0.18 2.99
N VAL A 227 -11.84 0.06 4.23
CA VAL A 227 -12.75 -0.01 5.37
C VAL A 227 -13.05 1.40 5.84
N ASN A 228 -14.28 1.87 5.64
CA ASN A 228 -14.67 3.26 5.87
C ASN A 228 -15.73 3.44 7.00
N ASP A 229 -16.10 2.35 7.67
CA ASP A 229 -17.02 2.37 8.80
C ASP A 229 -16.31 1.86 10.07
N PRO A 230 -16.34 2.64 11.18
CA PRO A 230 -15.67 2.26 12.44
C PRO A 230 -16.20 0.96 13.07
N ALA A 231 -17.51 0.65 12.91
CA ALA A 231 -18.09 -0.58 13.45
C ALA A 231 -17.56 -1.80 12.68
N THR A 232 -17.55 -1.71 11.36
CA THR A 232 -16.96 -2.72 10.47
C THR A 232 -15.48 -2.95 10.76
N ALA A 233 -14.71 -1.88 10.99
CA ALA A 233 -13.29 -2.02 11.35
C ALA A 233 -13.09 -2.81 12.67
N ARG A 234 -13.89 -2.52 13.70
CA ARG A 234 -13.87 -3.26 14.97
C ARG A 234 -14.25 -4.73 14.79
N GLU A 235 -15.28 -4.99 13.96
CA GLU A 235 -15.72 -6.35 13.65
C GLU A 235 -14.61 -7.15 12.97
N LEU A 236 -13.94 -6.57 11.97
CA LEU A 236 -12.79 -7.19 11.27
C LEU A 236 -11.65 -7.50 12.24
N PHE A 237 -11.32 -6.58 13.13
CA PHE A 237 -10.33 -6.84 14.18
C PHE A 237 -10.77 -7.98 15.12
N GLY A 238 -12.07 -8.10 15.42
CA GLY A 238 -12.64 -9.22 16.16
C GLY A 238 -12.56 -10.56 15.39
N TRP A 239 -12.47 -10.56 14.07
CA TRP A 239 -12.20 -11.74 13.25
C TRP A 239 -10.73 -12.13 13.22
N GLY A 240 -9.83 -11.25 13.70
CA GLY A 240 -8.38 -11.43 13.71
C GLY A 240 -7.65 -10.75 12.55
N VAL A 241 -8.32 -9.86 11.80
CA VAL A 241 -7.64 -8.99 10.81
C VAL A 241 -6.59 -8.15 11.53
N ASP A 242 -5.38 -8.09 11.00
CA ASP A 242 -4.24 -7.40 11.61
C ASP A 242 -4.27 -5.89 11.33
N ALA A 243 -4.67 -5.50 10.12
CA ALA A 243 -4.73 -4.10 9.73
C ALA A 243 -5.88 -3.81 8.75
N VAL A 244 -6.33 -2.55 8.75
CA VAL A 244 -7.29 -2.01 7.79
C VAL A 244 -6.75 -0.77 7.11
N VAL A 245 -7.07 -0.61 5.82
CA VAL A 245 -6.80 0.60 5.04
C VAL A 245 -8.09 1.40 4.92
N THR A 246 -8.05 2.71 5.19
CA THR A 246 -9.25 3.55 5.26
C THR A 246 -9.09 4.89 4.52
N ASP A 247 -10.19 5.35 3.89
CA ASP A 247 -10.34 6.72 3.39
C ASP A 247 -10.86 7.69 4.47
N ARG A 248 -11.42 7.15 5.56
CA ARG A 248 -12.14 7.93 6.56
C ARG A 248 -11.27 8.22 7.78
N LEU A 249 -10.19 9.00 7.55
CA LEU A 249 -9.27 9.45 8.60
C LEU A 249 -9.96 10.35 9.64
N ASP A 250 -11.13 10.86 9.31
CA ASP A 250 -12.02 11.65 10.17
C ASP A 250 -12.87 10.78 11.11
N LEU A 251 -13.18 9.53 10.75
CA LEU A 251 -14.04 8.62 11.50
C LEU A 251 -13.29 7.46 12.16
N ILE A 252 -12.26 6.96 11.52
CA ILE A 252 -11.47 5.81 12.00
C ILE A 252 -10.12 6.32 12.51
N PRO A 253 -9.96 6.50 13.84
CA PRO A 253 -8.70 6.99 14.38
C PRO A 253 -7.58 5.96 14.25
N PRO A 254 -6.31 6.38 14.22
CA PRO A 254 -5.15 5.48 14.05
C PRO A 254 -5.07 4.42 15.17
N GLU A 255 -5.55 4.74 16.36
CA GLU A 255 -5.58 3.85 17.53
C GLU A 255 -6.98 3.31 17.82
N LEU A 256 -7.70 2.89 16.76
CA LEU A 256 -9.04 2.34 16.95
C LEU A 256 -9.01 1.16 17.92
N ALA A 257 -9.60 1.36 19.11
CA ALA A 257 -9.69 0.33 20.12
C ALA A 257 -10.60 -0.83 19.66
N VAL A 258 -10.13 -2.04 19.87
CA VAL A 258 -10.97 -3.24 19.77
C VAL A 258 -11.78 -3.28 21.08
N SER A 259 -13.09 -3.13 21.01
CA SER A 259 -13.94 -3.40 22.19
C SER A 259 -13.71 -4.85 22.61
N MET A 260 -13.19 -5.04 23.82
CA MET A 260 -13.08 -6.37 24.47
C MET A 260 -14.46 -6.92 24.76
#